data_ff2df02ddafb2326b7b00081a6790edb
#
_entry.id   ff2df02ddafb2326b7b00081a6790edb
#
_cell.length_a   1.000
_cell.length_b   1.000
_cell.length_c   1.000
_cell.angle_alpha   90.00
_cell.angle_beta   90.00
_cell.angle_gamma   90.00
#
_symmetry.space_group_name_H-M   'P 1'
#
loop_
_entity.id
_entity.type
_entity.pdbx_description
1 polymer ?
#
loop_
_entity_poly.entity_id
_entity_poly.type
_entity_poly.pdbx_seq_one_letter_code
_entity_poly.pdbx_strand_id
1 'polypeptide(L)'
;LSHIGGDWRGMLMEDIFQKSGMNRDFVIKVPDRFTNAYCKPMRKGISELEYEDPRLDFDNYEPISKETEDKVIENLRKISGNIDVLCVADQFRFGIITKRVRDEIIALAKSGFTVIADSRYNIGKYTDCILKPNEVECWRAVYNNEGYIDAGYDEFIDAAQLLAKKNRSTVFCTLAQRGS
;
A
#
# COMPACT_ATOMS: atom_id res chain seq x y z
N LEU A 1 6.61 6.87 7.31
CA LEU A 1 5.54 6.61 8.27
C LEU A 1 5.03 5.19 8.08
N SER A 2 5.08 4.37 9.10
CA SER A 2 4.62 2.98 9.11
C SER A 2 4.41 2.49 10.54
N HIS A 3 3.99 1.23 10.70
CA HIS A 3 4.04 0.55 11.98
C HIS A 3 4.83 -0.75 11.89
N ILE A 4 5.38 -1.18 13.01
CA ILE A 4 5.96 -2.50 13.20
C ILE A 4 5.35 -3.14 14.46
N GLY A 5 5.30 -4.45 14.47
CA GLY A 5 4.83 -5.22 15.62
C GLY A 5 5.90 -5.42 16.70
N GLY A 6 5.50 -6.03 17.82
CA GLY A 6 6.40 -6.46 18.88
C GLY A 6 7.09 -7.81 18.63
N ASP A 7 7.06 -8.31 17.41
CA ASP A 7 7.59 -9.62 17.01
C ASP A 7 9.03 -9.54 16.45
N TRP A 8 9.64 -10.72 16.19
CA TRP A 8 11.01 -10.80 15.67
C TRP A 8 11.17 -10.10 14.30
N ARG A 9 10.09 -10.03 13.47
CA ARG A 9 10.12 -9.32 12.19
C ARG A 9 10.19 -7.82 12.40
N GLY A 10 9.52 -7.30 13.44
CA GLY A 10 9.63 -5.90 13.84
C GLY A 10 11.07 -5.55 14.27
N MET A 11 11.72 -6.42 15.06
CA MET A 11 13.13 -6.23 15.44
C MET A 11 14.06 -6.25 14.19
N LEU A 12 13.80 -7.17 13.27
CA LEU A 12 14.56 -7.22 12.01
C LEU A 12 14.37 -5.96 11.17
N MET A 13 13.15 -5.44 11.08
CA MET A 13 12.86 -4.19 10.36
C MET A 13 13.56 -2.99 11.01
N GLU A 14 13.59 -2.91 12.35
CA GLU A 14 14.34 -1.87 13.06
C GLU A 14 15.84 -1.89 12.71
N ASP A 15 16.45 -3.09 12.67
CA ASP A 15 17.85 -3.28 12.27
C ASP A 15 18.10 -2.88 10.81
N ILE A 16 17.21 -3.29 9.90
CA ILE A 16 17.29 -2.92 8.48
C ILE A 16 17.19 -1.41 8.30
N PHE A 17 16.24 -0.74 8.94
CA PHE A 17 16.09 0.71 8.88
C PHE A 17 17.34 1.43 9.40
N GLN A 18 17.91 0.93 10.49
CA GLN A 18 19.14 1.50 11.05
C GLN A 18 20.32 1.35 10.09
N LYS A 19 20.52 0.16 9.52
CA LYS A 19 21.63 -0.14 8.59
C LYS A 19 21.51 0.59 7.26
N SER A 20 20.27 0.82 6.79
CA SER A 20 20.02 1.55 5.54
C SER A 20 20.03 3.07 5.68
N GLY A 21 20.18 3.60 6.89
CA GLY A 21 20.11 5.04 7.15
C GLY A 21 18.73 5.65 6.96
N MET A 22 17.67 4.84 6.94
CA MET A 22 16.30 5.34 6.81
C MET A 22 15.85 6.05 8.09
N ASN A 23 15.15 7.19 7.91
CA ASN A 23 14.54 7.89 9.03
C ASN A 23 13.45 7.01 9.68
N ARG A 24 13.54 6.81 11.00
CA ARG A 24 12.66 5.96 11.82
C ARG A 24 11.72 6.74 12.72
N ASP A 25 11.83 8.06 12.78
CA ASP A 25 11.13 8.90 13.76
C ASP A 25 9.60 8.73 13.71
N PHE A 26 9.09 8.31 12.56
CA PHE A 26 7.67 8.10 12.30
C PHE A 26 7.28 6.62 12.12
N VAL A 27 8.12 5.69 12.60
CA VAL A 27 7.77 4.27 12.69
C VAL A 27 7.14 4.02 14.06
N ILE A 28 5.88 3.61 14.07
CA ILE A 28 5.11 3.38 15.30
C ILE A 28 5.27 1.90 15.70
N LYS A 29 5.76 1.66 16.89
CA LYS A 29 5.82 0.31 17.46
C LYS A 29 4.49 -0.02 18.15
N VAL A 30 3.83 -1.10 17.70
CA VAL A 30 2.55 -1.58 18.21
C VAL A 30 2.75 -3.00 18.74
N PRO A 31 3.04 -3.20 20.05
CA PRO A 31 3.53 -4.46 20.59
C PRO A 31 2.59 -5.66 20.42
N ASP A 32 1.29 -5.44 20.38
CA ASP A 32 0.23 -6.44 20.28
C ASP A 32 -0.16 -6.78 18.83
N ARG A 33 0.59 -6.27 17.85
CA ARG A 33 0.38 -6.56 16.44
C ARG A 33 1.54 -7.33 15.84
N PHE A 34 1.28 -8.01 14.74
CA PHE A 34 2.31 -8.59 13.89
C PHE A 34 2.87 -7.54 12.94
N THR A 35 4.18 -7.63 12.68
CA THR A 35 4.78 -6.98 11.52
C THR A 35 4.37 -7.76 10.29
N ASN A 36 3.60 -7.11 9.41
CA ASN A 36 3.14 -7.73 8.16
C ASN A 36 4.33 -8.15 7.30
N ALA A 37 4.26 -9.35 6.75
CA ALA A 37 5.32 -9.87 5.88
C ALA A 37 4.78 -10.88 4.88
N TYR A 38 5.32 -10.83 3.67
CA TYR A 38 5.19 -11.87 2.65
C TYR A 38 6.50 -12.62 2.56
N CYS A 39 6.51 -13.87 3.01
CA CYS A 39 7.68 -14.71 3.00
C CYS A 39 7.60 -15.71 1.85
N LYS A 40 8.61 -15.71 0.98
CA LYS A 40 8.80 -16.70 -0.09
C LYS A 40 9.95 -17.62 0.29
N PRO A 41 9.66 -18.80 0.88
CA PRO A 41 10.72 -19.73 1.22
C PRO A 41 11.38 -20.26 -0.07
N MET A 42 12.70 -20.14 -0.14
CA MET A 42 13.48 -20.68 -1.24
C MET A 42 14.17 -21.95 -0.77
N ARG A 43 13.93 -23.04 -1.47
CA ARG A 43 14.56 -24.33 -1.18
C ARG A 43 15.67 -24.61 -2.18
N LYS A 44 16.87 -24.79 -1.67
CA LYS A 44 18.03 -25.21 -2.46
C LYS A 44 18.43 -26.60 -2.04
N GLY A 45 18.45 -27.54 -3.00
CA GLY A 45 18.93 -28.90 -2.80
C GLY A 45 20.43 -29.03 -3.07
N ILE A 46 20.91 -30.28 -3.18
CA ILE A 46 22.30 -30.63 -3.56
C ILE A 46 22.56 -30.23 -5.04
N SER A 47 21.53 -30.22 -5.88
CA SER A 47 21.58 -29.64 -7.22
C SER A 47 21.48 -28.13 -7.13
N GLU A 48 22.07 -27.40 -8.07
CA GLU A 48 21.98 -25.92 -8.12
C GLU A 48 20.56 -25.39 -8.41
N LEU A 49 19.57 -26.28 -8.52
CA LEU A 49 18.18 -25.92 -8.74
C LEU A 49 17.59 -25.33 -7.47
N GLU A 50 17.02 -24.13 -7.60
CA GLU A 50 16.28 -23.46 -6.56
C GLU A 50 14.77 -23.56 -6.84
N TYR A 51 14.00 -23.85 -5.80
CA TYR A 51 12.54 -23.96 -5.87
C TYR A 51 11.93 -22.93 -4.92
N GLU A 52 10.95 -22.18 -5.40
CA GLU A 52 10.12 -21.33 -4.57
C GLU A 52 8.98 -22.17 -4.00
N ASP A 53 8.91 -22.30 -2.69
CA ASP A 53 7.78 -22.91 -1.99
C ASP A 53 6.59 -21.92 -1.90
N PRO A 54 5.39 -22.40 -1.55
CA PRO A 54 4.23 -21.52 -1.39
C PRO A 54 4.52 -20.35 -0.44
N ARG A 55 4.06 -19.16 -0.82
CA ARG A 55 4.22 -17.96 -0.02
C ARG A 55 3.50 -18.08 1.33
N LEU A 56 4.17 -17.64 2.39
CA LEU A 56 3.63 -17.54 3.74
C LEU A 56 3.34 -16.06 4.03
N ASP A 57 2.06 -15.74 4.24
CA ASP A 57 1.62 -14.38 4.55
C ASP A 57 1.39 -14.24 6.06
N PHE A 58 2.09 -13.28 6.67
CA PHE A 58 1.88 -12.88 8.06
C PHE A 58 1.11 -11.58 8.07
N ASP A 59 -0.14 -11.66 8.48
CA ASP A 59 -1.07 -10.53 8.40
C ASP A 59 -1.74 -10.29 9.76
N ASN A 60 -2.31 -9.09 9.91
CA ASN A 60 -3.17 -8.76 11.04
C ASN A 60 -4.63 -8.94 10.60
N TYR A 61 -5.49 -9.32 11.55
CA TYR A 61 -6.91 -9.62 11.28
C TYR A 61 -7.86 -8.61 11.93
N GLU A 62 -7.29 -7.66 12.70
CA GLU A 62 -8.04 -6.61 13.36
C GLU A 62 -7.49 -5.22 12.97
N PRO A 63 -8.35 -4.20 12.94
CA PRO A 63 -7.90 -2.82 12.73
C PRO A 63 -6.91 -2.38 13.81
N ILE A 64 -6.12 -1.36 13.51
CA ILE A 64 -5.32 -0.67 14.54
C ILE A 64 -6.24 0.01 15.57
N SER A 65 -5.74 0.16 16.79
CA SER A 65 -6.45 0.89 17.84
C SER A 65 -6.67 2.35 17.45
N LYS A 66 -7.69 2.98 18.01
CA LYS A 66 -7.95 4.42 17.79
C LYS A 66 -6.74 5.27 18.22
N GLU A 67 -6.07 4.91 19.30
CA GLU A 67 -4.87 5.61 19.76
C GLU A 67 -3.74 5.54 18.71
N THR A 68 -3.51 4.36 18.15
CA THR A 68 -2.52 4.19 17.08
C THR A 68 -2.94 4.97 15.82
N GLU A 69 -4.20 4.94 15.45
CA GLU A 69 -4.74 5.70 14.32
C GLU A 69 -4.54 7.21 14.50
N ASP A 70 -4.82 7.73 15.69
CA ASP A 70 -4.63 9.15 16.02
C ASP A 70 -3.14 9.54 15.93
N LYS A 71 -2.22 8.69 16.39
CA LYS A 71 -0.77 8.89 16.22
C LYS A 71 -0.35 8.89 14.75
N VAL A 72 -0.93 8.01 13.92
CA VAL A 72 -0.65 7.99 12.47
C VAL A 72 -1.05 9.31 11.84
N ILE A 73 -2.24 9.83 12.15
CA ILE A 73 -2.75 11.10 11.62
C ILE A 73 -1.88 12.27 12.09
N GLU A 74 -1.51 12.31 13.37
CA GLU A 74 -0.62 13.34 13.91
C GLU A 74 0.73 13.34 13.20
N ASN A 75 1.33 12.16 13.03
CA ASN A 75 2.59 12.00 12.34
C ASN A 75 2.50 12.38 10.86
N LEU A 76 1.40 12.02 10.18
CA LEU A 76 1.16 12.40 8.79
C LEU A 76 1.14 13.93 8.62
N ARG A 77 0.47 14.64 9.52
CA ARG A 77 0.42 16.12 9.53
C ARG A 77 1.79 16.73 9.80
N LYS A 78 2.58 16.15 10.70
CA LYS A 78 3.96 16.61 10.96
C LYS A 78 4.87 16.42 9.75
N ILE A 79 4.78 15.26 9.10
CA ILE A 79 5.62 14.93 7.95
C ILE A 79 5.28 15.81 6.76
N SER A 80 4.00 16.05 6.49
CA SER A 80 3.55 16.77 5.28
C SER A 80 4.12 18.18 5.16
N GLY A 81 4.53 18.80 6.27
CA GLY A 81 5.22 20.10 6.23
C GLY A 81 6.71 20.06 5.82
N ASN A 82 7.29 18.86 5.66
CA ASN A 82 8.74 18.67 5.44
C ASN A 82 9.08 17.75 4.26
N ILE A 83 8.09 17.41 3.44
CA ILE A 83 8.26 16.55 2.26
C ILE A 83 7.56 17.19 1.06
N ASP A 84 8.02 16.87 -0.14
CA ASP A 84 7.45 17.39 -1.40
C ASP A 84 6.37 16.45 -1.96
N VAL A 85 6.49 15.14 -1.69
CA VAL A 85 5.62 14.10 -2.24
C VAL A 85 5.33 13.05 -1.17
N LEU A 86 4.07 12.62 -1.09
CA LEU A 86 3.63 11.50 -0.26
C LEU A 86 3.35 10.27 -1.14
N CYS A 87 4.17 9.24 -1.01
CA CYS A 87 3.91 7.94 -1.60
C CYS A 87 3.18 7.05 -0.60
N VAL A 88 1.99 6.60 -0.96
CA VAL A 88 1.10 5.77 -0.14
C VAL A 88 1.12 4.34 -0.65
N ALA A 89 1.56 3.38 0.18
CA ALA A 89 1.51 1.95 -0.09
C ALA A 89 0.45 1.28 0.82
N ASP A 90 -0.79 1.20 0.34
CA ASP A 90 -1.94 0.63 1.06
C ASP A 90 -2.16 -0.83 0.62
N GLN A 91 -1.26 -1.71 1.07
CA GLN A 91 -1.16 -3.09 0.60
C GLN A 91 -1.84 -4.11 1.53
N PHE A 92 -2.20 -3.71 2.75
CA PHE A 92 -2.72 -4.61 3.77
C PHE A 92 -4.15 -4.25 4.16
N ARG A 93 -5.01 -5.25 4.29
CA ARG A 93 -6.42 -5.05 4.67
C ARG A 93 -6.57 -4.39 6.04
N PHE A 94 -5.72 -4.76 6.99
CA PHE A 94 -5.65 -4.23 8.35
C PHE A 94 -4.30 -3.54 8.62
N GLY A 95 -3.79 -2.79 7.65
CA GLY A 95 -2.61 -1.94 7.80
C GLY A 95 -2.91 -0.67 8.60
N ILE A 96 -1.98 0.30 8.53
CA ILE A 96 -2.18 1.60 9.21
C ILE A 96 -3.13 2.54 8.47
N ILE A 97 -3.44 2.25 7.20
CA ILE A 97 -4.28 3.14 6.38
C ILE A 97 -5.74 2.75 6.57
N THR A 98 -6.31 3.24 7.64
CA THR A 98 -7.74 3.15 7.93
C THR A 98 -8.54 4.12 7.04
N LYS A 99 -9.86 4.11 7.17
CA LYS A 99 -10.70 5.11 6.51
C LYS A 99 -10.32 6.54 6.92
N ARG A 100 -10.11 6.80 8.23
CA ARG A 100 -9.76 8.14 8.72
C ARG A 100 -8.40 8.61 8.22
N VAL A 101 -7.39 7.72 8.24
CA VAL A 101 -6.06 8.03 7.69
C VAL A 101 -6.14 8.32 6.19
N ARG A 102 -6.92 7.56 5.43
CA ARG A 102 -7.14 7.81 4.00
C ARG A 102 -7.87 9.13 3.75
N ASP A 103 -8.88 9.45 4.55
CA ASP A 103 -9.59 10.73 4.44
C ASP A 103 -8.62 11.92 4.67
N GLU A 104 -7.67 11.80 5.59
CA GLU A 104 -6.62 12.81 5.83
C GLU A 104 -5.65 12.93 4.65
N ILE A 105 -5.23 11.79 4.07
CA ILE A 105 -4.39 11.76 2.87
C ILE A 105 -5.09 12.46 1.70
N ILE A 106 -6.38 12.19 1.50
CA ILE A 106 -7.19 12.85 0.46
C ILE A 106 -7.33 14.35 0.73
N ALA A 107 -7.46 14.75 1.98
CA ALA A 107 -7.53 16.17 2.35
C ALA A 107 -6.22 16.89 1.99
N LEU A 108 -5.06 16.26 2.21
CA LEU A 108 -3.76 16.78 1.76
C LEU A 108 -3.71 16.92 0.23
N ALA A 109 -4.13 15.88 -0.52
CA ALA A 109 -4.16 15.95 -1.98
C ALA A 109 -5.06 17.09 -2.48
N LYS A 110 -6.24 17.28 -1.90
CA LYS A 110 -7.14 18.38 -2.22
C LYS A 110 -6.58 19.77 -1.93
N SER A 111 -5.67 19.88 -0.97
CA SER A 111 -4.97 21.16 -0.70
C SER A 111 -3.86 21.48 -1.69
N GLY A 112 -3.66 20.62 -2.71
CA GLY A 112 -2.62 20.80 -3.74
C GLY A 112 -1.32 20.05 -3.43
N PHE A 113 -1.28 19.23 -2.37
CA PHE A 113 -0.12 18.42 -2.04
C PHE A 113 -0.02 17.21 -2.99
N THR A 114 1.17 16.91 -3.48
CA THR A 114 1.37 15.77 -4.40
C THR A 114 1.31 14.45 -3.63
N VAL A 115 0.28 13.65 -3.91
CA VAL A 115 0.07 12.32 -3.33
C VAL A 115 0.04 11.27 -4.44
N ILE A 116 0.84 10.22 -4.31
CA ILE A 116 0.82 9.04 -5.18
C ILE A 116 0.32 7.86 -4.35
N ALA A 117 -0.79 7.24 -4.77
CA ALA A 117 -1.39 6.12 -4.06
C ALA A 117 -1.30 4.82 -4.87
N ASP A 118 -0.79 3.79 -4.21
CA ASP A 118 -0.78 2.39 -4.65
C ASP A 118 -1.57 1.59 -3.60
N SER A 119 -2.70 1.02 -3.96
CA SER A 119 -3.57 0.34 -3.01
C SER A 119 -4.20 -0.91 -3.61
N ARG A 120 -3.99 -2.02 -2.93
CA ARG A 120 -4.49 -3.32 -3.36
C ARG A 120 -6.01 -3.46 -3.28
N TYR A 121 -6.63 -2.82 -2.28
CA TYR A 121 -8.06 -3.00 -1.99
C TYR A 121 -8.89 -1.73 -2.09
N ASN A 122 -8.24 -0.57 -2.06
CA ASN A 122 -8.94 0.70 -1.87
C ASN A 122 -8.61 1.75 -2.94
N ILE A 123 -7.93 1.37 -4.04
CA ILE A 123 -7.45 2.36 -5.02
C ILE A 123 -8.56 3.28 -5.53
N GLY A 124 -9.75 2.75 -5.77
CA GLY A 124 -10.92 3.53 -6.20
C GLY A 124 -11.51 4.47 -5.16
N LYS A 125 -10.99 4.45 -3.91
CA LYS A 125 -11.42 5.34 -2.82
C LYS A 125 -10.51 6.57 -2.67
N TYR A 126 -9.36 6.61 -3.34
CA TYR A 126 -8.47 7.77 -3.35
C TYR A 126 -8.91 8.75 -4.43
N THR A 127 -9.34 9.93 -4.04
CA THR A 127 -9.68 11.02 -4.96
C THR A 127 -8.63 12.11 -4.92
N ASP A 128 -8.45 12.81 -6.03
CA ASP A 128 -7.53 13.95 -6.15
C ASP A 128 -6.03 13.55 -5.94
N CYS A 129 -5.72 12.25 -5.91
CA CYS A 129 -4.38 11.69 -5.82
C CYS A 129 -3.93 11.18 -7.19
N ILE A 130 -2.63 11.05 -7.42
CA ILE A 130 -2.09 10.26 -8.53
C ILE A 130 -2.25 8.78 -8.14
N LEU A 131 -2.88 7.98 -8.99
CA LEU A 131 -3.17 6.57 -8.72
C LEU A 131 -2.27 5.65 -9.53
N LYS A 132 -1.76 4.59 -8.90
CA LYS A 132 -0.94 3.57 -9.55
C LYS A 132 -1.51 2.16 -9.32
N PRO A 133 -2.66 1.83 -9.91
CA PRO A 133 -3.20 0.48 -9.89
C PRO A 133 -2.50 -0.43 -10.92
N ASN A 134 -2.57 -1.75 -10.71
CA ASN A 134 -2.46 -2.71 -11.82
C ASN A 134 -3.81 -2.85 -12.53
N GLU A 135 -3.84 -3.63 -13.64
CA GLU A 135 -5.04 -3.85 -14.44
C GLU A 135 -6.22 -4.44 -13.62
N VAL A 136 -5.91 -5.38 -12.71
CA VAL A 136 -6.92 -6.03 -11.86
C VAL A 136 -7.49 -5.07 -10.83
N GLU A 137 -6.64 -4.30 -10.17
CA GLU A 137 -7.04 -3.30 -9.18
C GLU A 137 -7.87 -2.19 -9.82
N CYS A 138 -7.46 -1.75 -11.03
CA CYS A 138 -8.17 -0.75 -11.80
C CYS A 138 -9.58 -1.24 -12.17
N TRP A 139 -9.67 -2.44 -12.74
CA TRP A 139 -10.94 -3.08 -13.11
C TRP A 139 -11.90 -3.18 -11.94
N ARG A 140 -11.41 -3.72 -10.81
CA ARG A 140 -12.20 -3.87 -9.58
C ARG A 140 -12.71 -2.54 -9.04
N ALA A 141 -11.88 -1.49 -9.09
CA ALA A 141 -12.24 -0.16 -8.61
C ALA A 141 -13.36 0.49 -9.43
N VAL A 142 -13.44 0.18 -10.73
CA VAL A 142 -14.44 0.73 -11.65
C VAL A 142 -15.73 -0.07 -11.62
N TYR A 143 -15.61 -1.40 -11.79
CA TYR A 143 -16.78 -2.28 -12.00
C TYR A 143 -17.26 -2.97 -10.73
N ASN A 144 -16.58 -2.79 -9.59
CA ASN A 144 -16.89 -3.42 -8.31
C ASN A 144 -17.01 -4.95 -8.41
N ASN A 145 -16.16 -5.55 -9.24
CA ASN A 145 -16.13 -6.98 -9.51
C ASN A 145 -14.88 -7.61 -8.91
N GLU A 146 -15.03 -8.44 -7.89
CA GLU A 146 -13.93 -9.18 -7.26
C GLU A 146 -13.70 -10.59 -7.87
N GLY A 147 -14.54 -10.99 -8.81
CA GLY A 147 -14.47 -12.30 -9.46
C GLY A 147 -13.40 -12.40 -10.54
N TYR A 148 -13.52 -13.45 -11.34
CA TYR A 148 -12.69 -13.65 -12.53
C TYR A 148 -12.91 -12.50 -13.54
N ILE A 149 -11.81 -12.00 -14.08
CA ILE A 149 -11.80 -10.91 -15.05
C ILE A 149 -11.46 -11.51 -16.42
N ASP A 150 -12.43 -11.50 -17.33
CA ASP A 150 -12.26 -11.86 -18.73
C ASP A 150 -12.29 -10.56 -19.54
N ALA A 151 -11.16 -9.86 -19.58
CA ALA A 151 -11.03 -8.57 -20.24
C ALA A 151 -9.72 -8.50 -21.03
N GLY A 152 -9.78 -7.84 -22.17
CA GLY A 152 -8.63 -7.59 -23.02
C GLY A 152 -7.91 -6.29 -22.68
N TYR A 153 -6.89 -5.99 -23.47
CA TYR A 153 -6.04 -4.81 -23.29
C TYR A 153 -6.82 -3.49 -23.36
N ASP A 154 -7.66 -3.35 -24.38
CA ASP A 154 -8.42 -2.11 -24.60
C ASP A 154 -9.42 -1.85 -23.47
N GLU A 155 -10.03 -2.92 -22.95
CA GLU A 155 -10.98 -2.83 -21.83
C GLU A 155 -10.28 -2.40 -20.53
N PHE A 156 -9.02 -2.78 -20.32
CA PHE A 156 -8.23 -2.29 -19.18
C PHE A 156 -7.86 -0.81 -19.33
N ILE A 157 -7.59 -0.34 -20.55
CA ILE A 157 -7.37 1.08 -20.83
C ILE A 157 -8.65 1.87 -20.55
N ASP A 158 -9.81 1.39 -21.01
CA ASP A 158 -11.10 2.02 -20.72
C ASP A 158 -11.38 2.10 -19.23
N ALA A 159 -11.10 1.01 -18.49
CA ALA A 159 -11.21 1.01 -17.04
C ALA A 159 -10.30 2.05 -16.38
N ALA A 160 -9.05 2.21 -16.85
CA ALA A 160 -8.13 3.22 -16.34
C ALA A 160 -8.63 4.65 -16.60
N GLN A 161 -9.18 4.92 -17.78
CA GLN A 161 -9.77 6.21 -18.12
C GLN A 161 -11.01 6.52 -17.27
N LEU A 162 -11.87 5.52 -17.06
CA LEU A 162 -13.03 5.65 -16.18
C LEU A 162 -12.64 5.91 -14.73
N LEU A 163 -11.61 5.23 -14.22
CA LEU A 163 -11.08 5.47 -12.89
C LEU A 163 -10.53 6.89 -12.76
N ALA A 164 -9.74 7.35 -13.74
CA ALA A 164 -9.19 8.69 -13.77
C ALA A 164 -10.29 9.76 -13.71
N LYS A 165 -11.33 9.60 -14.52
CA LYS A 165 -12.49 10.50 -14.54
C LYS A 165 -13.27 10.48 -13.22
N LYS A 166 -13.57 9.28 -12.71
CA LYS A 166 -14.33 9.09 -11.45
C LYS A 166 -13.62 9.72 -10.27
N ASN A 167 -12.32 9.56 -10.18
CA ASN A 167 -11.53 9.97 -9.02
C ASN A 167 -10.86 11.35 -9.20
N ARG A 168 -11.05 12.02 -10.33
CA ARG A 168 -10.37 13.28 -10.69
C ARG A 168 -8.86 13.18 -10.53
N SER A 169 -8.29 12.12 -11.05
CA SER A 169 -6.91 11.71 -10.79
C SER A 169 -6.17 11.39 -12.08
N THR A 170 -4.84 11.58 -12.07
CA THR A 170 -3.97 10.92 -13.04
C THR A 170 -3.82 9.45 -12.64
N VAL A 171 -3.97 8.54 -13.60
CA VAL A 171 -3.85 7.09 -13.36
C VAL A 171 -2.72 6.51 -14.20
N PHE A 172 -1.76 5.87 -13.54
CA PHE A 172 -0.73 5.04 -14.16
C PHE A 172 -1.10 3.57 -13.95
N CYS A 173 -1.85 3.00 -14.90
CA CYS A 173 -2.27 1.61 -14.82
C CYS A 173 -1.14 0.70 -15.32
N THR A 174 -0.54 -0.10 -14.42
CA THR A 174 0.52 -1.03 -14.81
C THR A 174 -0.05 -2.30 -15.42
N LEU A 175 0.51 -2.75 -16.56
CA LEU A 175 0.03 -3.85 -17.40
C LEU A 175 1.09 -4.95 -17.53
N ALA A 176 1.84 -5.21 -16.48
CA ALA A 176 2.94 -6.17 -16.42
C ALA A 176 3.96 -5.96 -17.57
N GLN A 177 4.16 -6.95 -18.42
CA GLN A 177 5.13 -6.85 -19.54
C GLN A 177 4.75 -5.84 -20.63
N ARG A 178 3.53 -5.33 -20.61
CA ARG A 178 3.02 -4.37 -21.61
C ARG A 178 3.26 -2.91 -21.21
N GLY A 179 3.90 -2.67 -20.04
CA GLY A 179 4.20 -1.33 -19.55
C GLY A 179 3.06 -0.72 -18.72
N SER A 180 2.80 0.57 -18.91
CA SER A 180 1.76 1.34 -18.21
C SER A 180 1.18 2.43 -19.10
#